data_2ce7d739127df4dac6a82c5ca5ce237e
#
_entry.id   2ce7d739127df4dac6a82c5ca5ce237e
#
_cell.length_a   1.000
_cell.length_b   1.000
_cell.length_c   1.000
_cell.angle_alpha   90.00
_cell.angle_beta   90.00
_cell.angle_gamma   90.00
#
_symmetry.space_group_name_H-M   'P 1'
#
loop_
_entity.id
_entity.type
_entity.pdbx_description
1 polymer ?
#
loop_
_entity_poly.entity_id
_entity_poly.type
_entity_poly.pdbx_seq_one_letter_code
_entity_poly.pdbx_strand_id
1 'polypeptide(L)'
;EKAAATEEAPTPPVFRSEVIGPKQTVAIDIDGSSFREIYLMVADGGNGSGNDHAAWFDPVFLNKGGKKAPLNSLKWKSAKSGWGKIGFGTSATGAELKTHKGKKSPMGLGTHADSLIVYKVPSGAVRFQATGGLASTSRGGSVQFVVHSSRPVVIAGSGGKEGPHAKPNASVLLSHVAVKALVDLRASEVCLEAVNTGRSSGALWALRLMHDPGVVQGLMD
;
A
#
# COMPACT_ATOMS: atom_id res chain seq x y z
N GLU A 1 -10.70 25.11 28.47
CA GLU A 1 -9.97 25.42 27.21
C GLU A 1 -9.39 24.12 26.65
N LYS A 2 -10.06 23.56 25.63
CA LYS A 2 -9.71 22.28 25.02
C LYS A 2 -8.69 22.59 23.94
N ALA A 3 -7.42 22.25 24.18
CA ALA A 3 -6.36 22.42 23.19
C ALA A 3 -6.74 21.71 21.88
N ALA A 4 -6.80 22.49 20.80
CA ALA A 4 -6.99 21.97 19.46
C ALA A 4 -5.79 21.07 19.11
N ALA A 5 -6.04 19.78 18.86
CA ALA A 5 -5.03 18.88 18.33
C ALA A 5 -4.62 19.39 16.95
N THR A 6 -3.40 19.83 16.84
CA THR A 6 -2.77 20.17 15.57
C THR A 6 -2.76 18.88 14.72
N GLU A 7 -3.50 18.88 13.63
CA GLU A 7 -3.52 17.79 12.67
C GLU A 7 -2.15 17.77 11.98
N GLU A 8 -1.25 16.90 12.44
CA GLU A 8 0.05 16.72 11.80
C GLU A 8 -0.16 16.24 10.36
N ALA A 9 0.53 16.91 9.43
CA ALA A 9 0.52 16.51 8.03
C ALA A 9 0.92 15.03 7.87
N PRO A 10 0.32 14.30 6.94
CA PRO A 10 0.57 12.87 6.77
C PRO A 10 2.05 12.63 6.45
N THR A 11 2.73 11.89 7.31
CA THR A 11 4.14 11.53 7.11
C THR A 11 4.26 10.62 5.88
N PRO A 12 5.14 10.94 4.92
CA PRO A 12 5.33 10.09 3.74
C PRO A 12 5.84 8.71 4.13
N PRO A 13 5.60 7.68 3.32
CA PRO A 13 6.16 6.36 3.54
C PRO A 13 7.69 6.40 3.43
N VAL A 14 8.37 5.60 4.26
CA VAL A 14 9.83 5.40 4.19
C VAL A 14 10.23 4.45 3.07
N PHE A 15 9.27 3.65 2.59
CA PHE A 15 9.41 2.77 1.44
C PHE A 15 8.05 2.61 0.74
N ARG A 16 8.10 2.62 -0.58
CA ARG A 16 6.96 2.29 -1.44
C ARG A 16 7.48 1.56 -2.67
N SER A 17 6.94 0.38 -2.95
CA SER A 17 7.26 -0.35 -4.18
C SER A 17 6.48 0.19 -5.38
N GLU A 18 6.90 -0.18 -6.56
CA GLU A 18 6.00 -0.23 -7.70
C GLU A 18 4.88 -1.25 -7.44
N VAL A 19 3.82 -1.19 -8.23
CA VAL A 19 2.79 -2.23 -8.23
C VAL A 19 3.40 -3.49 -8.83
N ILE A 20 3.28 -4.60 -8.10
CA ILE A 20 3.80 -5.91 -8.55
C ILE A 20 2.65 -6.90 -8.73
N GLY A 21 2.76 -7.68 -9.79
CA GLY A 21 1.87 -8.79 -10.12
C GLY A 21 2.45 -10.17 -9.76
N PRO A 22 1.78 -11.25 -10.23
CA PRO A 22 2.26 -12.61 -10.04
C PRO A 22 3.70 -12.80 -10.57
N LYS A 23 4.49 -13.63 -9.90
CA LYS A 23 5.90 -13.92 -10.20
C LYS A 23 6.90 -12.79 -9.97
N GLN A 24 6.44 -11.58 -9.70
CA GLN A 24 7.28 -10.45 -9.32
C GLN A 24 7.52 -10.44 -7.82
N THR A 25 8.67 -9.94 -7.42
CA THR A 25 9.03 -9.70 -6.02
C THR A 25 9.77 -8.38 -5.89
N VAL A 26 9.68 -7.77 -4.74
CA VAL A 26 10.39 -6.55 -4.42
C VAL A 26 11.25 -6.75 -3.18
N ALA A 27 12.52 -6.39 -3.27
CA ALA A 27 13.41 -6.35 -2.11
C ALA A 27 13.09 -5.10 -1.29
N ILE A 28 12.97 -5.29 0.01
CA ILE A 28 12.69 -4.23 0.99
C ILE A 28 13.85 -4.22 1.96
N ASP A 29 14.56 -3.11 2.01
CA ASP A 29 15.74 -2.94 2.84
C ASP A 29 15.84 -1.48 3.26
N ILE A 30 15.49 -1.20 4.52
CA ILE A 30 15.33 0.15 5.04
C ILE A 30 16.10 0.36 6.34
N ASP A 31 16.65 1.56 6.49
CA ASP A 31 17.18 2.02 7.77
C ASP A 31 16.02 2.24 8.74
N GLY A 32 16.01 1.48 9.81
CA GLY A 32 15.02 1.54 10.88
C GLY A 32 15.58 2.06 12.20
N SER A 33 16.79 2.64 12.20
CA SER A 33 17.51 3.05 13.41
C SER A 33 16.75 4.08 14.26
N SER A 34 15.94 4.92 13.63
CA SER A 34 15.12 5.94 14.30
C SER A 34 13.68 5.48 14.60
N PHE A 35 13.28 4.27 14.15
CA PHE A 35 11.89 3.84 14.27
C PHE A 35 11.59 3.32 15.68
N ARG A 36 10.47 3.74 16.23
CA ARG A 36 9.86 3.13 17.42
C ARG A 36 8.88 2.02 17.05
N GLU A 37 8.20 2.24 15.95
CA GLU A 37 7.22 1.32 15.36
C GLU A 37 7.44 1.25 13.85
N ILE A 38 7.07 0.13 13.28
CA ILE A 38 7.01 -0.07 11.84
C ILE A 38 5.60 -0.45 11.44
N TYR A 39 5.11 0.15 10.38
CA TYR A 39 3.79 -0.06 9.81
C TYR A 39 3.95 -0.69 8.44
N LEU A 40 3.66 -1.98 8.36
CA LEU A 40 3.76 -2.79 7.15
C LEU A 40 2.40 -2.79 6.47
N MET A 41 2.30 -2.16 5.31
CA MET A 41 1.07 -2.09 4.53
C MET A 41 1.22 -2.85 3.22
N VAL A 42 0.16 -3.52 2.82
CA VAL A 42 -0.03 -3.98 1.46
C VAL A 42 -1.29 -3.31 0.94
N ALA A 43 -1.14 -2.50 -0.08
CA ALA A 43 -2.24 -1.89 -0.79
C ALA A 43 -2.57 -2.71 -2.06
N ASP A 44 -3.82 -2.66 -2.48
CA ASP A 44 -4.25 -3.12 -3.79
C ASP A 44 -3.52 -2.35 -4.90
N GLY A 45 -3.23 -3.00 -6.01
CA GLY A 45 -2.53 -2.40 -7.15
C GLY A 45 -3.38 -1.45 -8.00
N GLY A 46 -4.60 -1.12 -7.57
CA GLY A 46 -5.52 -0.21 -8.26
C GLY A 46 -6.51 -0.91 -9.20
N ASN A 47 -6.54 -2.25 -9.21
CA ASN A 47 -7.45 -3.05 -10.01
C ASN A 47 -8.50 -3.81 -9.17
N GLY A 48 -8.60 -3.48 -7.88
CA GLY A 48 -9.44 -4.17 -6.91
C GLY A 48 -8.73 -5.33 -6.23
N SER A 49 -9.02 -5.53 -4.94
CA SER A 49 -8.29 -6.46 -4.08
C SER A 49 -8.51 -7.96 -4.38
N GLY A 50 -9.17 -8.31 -5.47
CA GLY A 50 -9.42 -9.69 -5.85
C GLY A 50 -8.13 -10.49 -6.08
N ASN A 51 -7.93 -11.59 -5.32
CA ASN A 51 -6.74 -12.45 -5.38
C ASN A 51 -5.41 -11.81 -4.89
N ASP A 52 -5.45 -10.73 -4.15
CA ASP A 52 -4.28 -10.02 -3.62
C ASP A 52 -3.70 -10.72 -2.39
N HIS A 53 -3.45 -12.03 -2.53
CA HIS A 53 -2.82 -12.83 -1.49
C HIS A 53 -1.33 -12.49 -1.43
N ALA A 54 -0.99 -11.50 -0.63
CA ALA A 54 0.36 -10.99 -0.46
C ALA A 54 1.13 -11.68 0.66
N ALA A 55 2.44 -11.55 0.61
CA ALA A 55 3.31 -11.99 1.69
C ALA A 55 4.57 -11.13 1.80
N TRP A 56 5.00 -10.93 3.04
CA TRP A 56 6.33 -10.46 3.40
C TRP A 56 7.17 -11.71 3.63
N PHE A 57 8.01 -12.08 2.67
CA PHE A 57 8.88 -13.25 2.79
C PHE A 57 10.12 -12.89 3.60
N ASP A 58 10.48 -13.77 4.54
CA ASP A 58 11.64 -13.66 5.42
C ASP A 58 11.81 -12.29 6.12
N PRO A 59 10.73 -11.70 6.68
CA PRO A 59 10.80 -10.38 7.29
C PRO A 59 11.61 -10.41 8.58
N VAL A 60 12.61 -9.52 8.69
CA VAL A 60 13.60 -9.55 9.78
C VAL A 60 14.09 -8.17 10.15
N PHE A 61 14.28 -7.92 11.44
CA PHE A 61 15.09 -6.81 11.94
C PHE A 61 16.53 -7.24 12.13
N LEU A 62 17.47 -6.33 11.87
CA LEU A 62 18.89 -6.50 12.13
C LEU A 62 19.38 -5.41 13.10
N ASN A 63 20.26 -5.80 14.03
CA ASN A 63 20.99 -4.85 14.85
C ASN A 63 22.33 -4.44 14.18
N LYS A 64 23.07 -3.51 14.79
CA LYS A 64 24.40 -3.05 14.28
C LYS A 64 25.40 -4.19 14.10
N GLY A 65 25.31 -5.25 14.89
CA GLY A 65 26.19 -6.43 14.80
C GLY A 65 25.69 -7.49 13.81
N GLY A 66 24.63 -7.22 13.05
CA GLY A 66 24.07 -8.16 12.07
C GLY A 66 23.21 -9.28 12.69
N LYS A 67 22.96 -9.26 14.01
CA LYS A 67 22.07 -10.24 14.65
C LYS A 67 20.64 -10.02 14.17
N LYS A 68 20.02 -11.11 13.74
CA LYS A 68 18.66 -11.14 13.19
C LYS A 68 17.60 -11.36 14.26
N ALA A 69 16.52 -10.61 14.20
CA ALA A 69 15.29 -10.82 14.94
C ALA A 69 14.13 -10.98 13.92
N PRO A 70 13.78 -12.23 13.54
CA PRO A 70 12.74 -12.47 12.56
C PRO A 70 11.36 -12.10 13.14
N LEU A 71 10.45 -11.59 12.29
CA LEU A 71 9.16 -11.08 12.73
C LEU A 71 8.30 -12.12 13.43
N ASN A 72 8.40 -13.40 13.06
CA ASN A 72 7.64 -14.48 13.69
C ASN A 72 8.04 -14.74 15.16
N SER A 73 9.18 -14.22 15.62
CA SER A 73 9.57 -14.23 17.04
C SER A 73 9.00 -13.05 17.83
N LEU A 74 8.34 -12.12 17.18
CA LEU A 74 7.79 -10.91 17.76
C LEU A 74 6.26 -10.93 17.74
N LYS A 75 5.64 -10.18 18.67
CA LYS A 75 4.20 -9.95 18.64
C LYS A 75 3.90 -8.64 17.92
N TRP A 76 2.95 -8.65 16.99
CA TRP A 76 2.43 -7.39 16.42
C TRP A 76 1.60 -6.64 17.47
N LYS A 77 1.58 -5.32 17.38
CA LYS A 77 0.70 -4.46 18.18
C LYS A 77 -0.74 -4.50 17.66
N SER A 78 -0.87 -4.49 16.35
CA SER A 78 -2.14 -4.63 15.65
C SER A 78 -1.90 -5.23 14.27
N ALA A 79 -2.92 -5.93 13.77
CA ALA A 79 -2.90 -6.50 12.44
C ALA A 79 -4.32 -6.49 11.87
N LYS A 80 -4.48 -5.94 10.67
CA LYS A 80 -5.74 -5.88 9.93
C LYS A 80 -5.48 -6.29 8.48
N SER A 81 -6.33 -7.12 7.94
CA SER A 81 -6.33 -7.55 6.54
C SER A 81 -7.67 -7.22 5.90
N GLY A 82 -7.66 -6.92 4.63
CA GLY A 82 -8.88 -6.69 3.87
C GLY A 82 -9.74 -7.94 3.75
N TRP A 83 -9.09 -9.10 3.69
CA TRP A 83 -9.74 -10.40 3.63
C TRP A 83 -8.83 -11.51 4.19
N GLY A 84 -9.45 -12.62 4.60
CA GLY A 84 -8.74 -13.84 4.99
C GLY A 84 -7.99 -13.71 6.32
N LYS A 85 -6.89 -14.44 6.44
CA LYS A 85 -6.09 -14.54 7.67
C LYS A 85 -4.73 -13.87 7.49
N ILE A 86 -4.22 -13.31 8.59
CA ILE A 86 -2.82 -12.91 8.71
C ILE A 86 -2.11 -14.00 9.52
N GLY A 87 -0.96 -14.47 9.03
CA GLY A 87 -0.22 -15.48 9.77
C GLY A 87 1.15 -15.80 9.20
N PHE A 88 2.01 -16.32 10.05
CA PHE A 88 3.30 -16.82 9.62
C PHE A 88 3.17 -18.22 9.03
N GLY A 89 3.91 -18.48 7.95
CA GLY A 89 3.88 -19.75 7.23
C GLY A 89 2.57 -20.08 6.53
N THR A 90 1.59 -19.16 6.56
CA THR A 90 0.27 -19.34 5.95
C THR A 90 -0.08 -18.17 5.04
N SER A 91 -0.75 -18.46 3.94
CA SER A 91 -1.31 -17.44 3.06
C SER A 91 -2.63 -16.89 3.62
N ALA A 92 -3.17 -15.84 3.01
CA ALA A 92 -4.48 -15.26 3.39
C ALA A 92 -5.62 -16.29 3.39
N THR A 93 -5.53 -17.35 2.57
CA THR A 93 -6.50 -18.45 2.53
C THR A 93 -6.34 -19.44 3.70
N GLY A 94 -5.26 -19.36 4.47
CA GLY A 94 -4.88 -20.33 5.51
C GLY A 94 -4.06 -21.53 4.98
N ALA A 95 -3.81 -21.62 3.67
CA ALA A 95 -2.94 -22.63 3.10
C ALA A 95 -1.46 -22.38 3.43
N GLU A 96 -0.60 -23.41 3.32
CA GLU A 96 0.84 -23.28 3.49
C GLU A 96 1.39 -22.14 2.61
N LEU A 97 2.15 -21.21 3.21
CA LEU A 97 2.72 -20.09 2.48
C LEU A 97 3.86 -20.57 1.59
N LYS A 98 3.69 -20.32 0.31
CA LYS A 98 4.71 -20.57 -0.72
C LYS A 98 4.89 -19.33 -1.57
N THR A 99 6.11 -19.10 -2.01
CA THR A 99 6.39 -18.13 -3.08
C THR A 99 5.69 -18.58 -4.37
N HIS A 100 5.57 -17.67 -5.33
CA HIS A 100 4.99 -18.04 -6.64
C HIS A 100 5.77 -19.15 -7.38
N LYS A 101 7.06 -19.33 -7.05
CA LYS A 101 7.90 -20.45 -7.56
C LYS A 101 7.70 -21.75 -6.77
N GLY A 102 6.76 -21.81 -5.83
CA GLY A 102 6.46 -23.00 -5.03
C GLY A 102 7.37 -23.22 -3.82
N LYS A 103 8.38 -22.37 -3.58
CA LYS A 103 9.26 -22.50 -2.40
C LYS A 103 8.46 -22.18 -1.13
N LYS A 104 8.48 -23.07 -0.16
CA LYS A 104 7.87 -22.87 1.17
C LYS A 104 8.53 -21.71 1.91
N SER A 105 7.73 -20.92 2.61
CA SER A 105 8.20 -19.80 3.43
C SER A 105 7.56 -19.84 4.83
N PRO A 106 8.05 -20.69 5.73
CA PRO A 106 7.49 -20.85 7.07
C PRO A 106 7.67 -19.61 7.93
N MET A 107 8.65 -18.77 7.64
CA MET A 107 8.93 -17.52 8.33
C MET A 107 8.23 -16.32 7.68
N GLY A 108 7.64 -16.50 6.50
CA GLY A 108 6.93 -15.44 5.79
C GLY A 108 5.61 -15.09 6.45
N LEU A 109 5.26 -13.83 6.40
CA LEU A 109 4.01 -13.28 6.93
C LEU A 109 3.02 -13.09 5.79
N GLY A 110 2.04 -13.99 5.69
CA GLY A 110 0.98 -13.89 4.70
C GLY A 110 -0.13 -12.96 5.13
N THR A 111 -0.72 -12.23 4.18
CA THR A 111 -1.80 -11.28 4.36
C THR A 111 -2.58 -11.12 3.04
N HIS A 112 -3.55 -10.21 3.03
CA HIS A 112 -4.33 -9.82 1.84
C HIS A 112 -4.44 -8.30 1.78
N ALA A 113 -4.38 -7.70 0.62
CA ALA A 113 -4.65 -6.28 0.46
C ALA A 113 -6.16 -5.97 0.73
N ASP A 114 -6.52 -4.84 1.32
CA ASP A 114 -5.59 -3.91 1.96
C ASP A 114 -5.23 -4.39 3.36
N SER A 115 -3.97 -4.31 3.72
CA SER A 115 -3.58 -4.73 5.06
C SER A 115 -2.66 -3.72 5.74
N LEU A 116 -2.72 -3.70 7.07
CA LEU A 116 -1.85 -2.91 7.92
C LEU A 116 -1.46 -3.74 9.14
N ILE A 117 -0.16 -3.98 9.30
CA ILE A 117 0.40 -4.75 10.41
C ILE A 117 1.45 -3.89 11.10
N VAL A 118 1.32 -3.75 12.42
CA VAL A 118 2.16 -2.84 13.22
C VAL A 118 3.00 -3.63 14.21
N TYR A 119 4.29 -3.37 14.19
CA TYR A 119 5.22 -3.92 15.17
C TYR A 119 5.93 -2.81 15.94
N LYS A 120 6.23 -3.09 17.22
CA LYS A 120 7.24 -2.34 17.95
C LYS A 120 8.62 -2.77 17.43
N VAL A 121 9.46 -1.81 17.09
CA VAL A 121 10.83 -2.10 16.65
C VAL A 121 11.64 -2.59 17.85
N PRO A 122 12.36 -3.72 17.74
CA PRO A 122 13.20 -4.22 18.81
C PRO A 122 14.31 -3.24 19.18
N SER A 123 14.66 -3.16 20.47
CA SER A 123 15.77 -2.33 20.93
C SER A 123 17.06 -2.71 20.22
N GLY A 124 17.78 -1.71 19.74
CA GLY A 124 19.04 -1.88 19.00
C GLY A 124 18.89 -2.34 17.55
N ALA A 125 17.68 -2.54 17.06
CA ALA A 125 17.46 -2.75 15.63
C ALA A 125 17.78 -1.49 14.85
N VAL A 126 18.53 -1.63 13.77
CA VAL A 126 18.93 -0.52 12.89
C VAL A 126 18.47 -0.70 11.45
N ARG A 127 17.96 -1.89 11.09
CA ARG A 127 17.57 -2.21 9.72
C ARG A 127 16.38 -3.16 9.72
N PHE A 128 15.50 -2.97 8.76
CA PHE A 128 14.42 -3.93 8.45
C PHE A 128 14.59 -4.45 7.04
N GLN A 129 14.52 -5.76 6.88
CA GLN A 129 14.62 -6.42 5.59
C GLN A 129 13.46 -7.39 5.38
N ALA A 130 12.96 -7.47 4.16
CA ALA A 130 11.97 -8.43 3.71
C ALA A 130 12.01 -8.56 2.18
N THR A 131 11.34 -9.58 1.66
CA THR A 131 10.97 -9.63 0.26
C THR A 131 9.44 -9.58 0.15
N GLY A 132 8.91 -8.58 -0.53
CA GLY A 132 7.49 -8.49 -0.83
C GLY A 132 7.14 -9.29 -2.08
N GLY A 133 5.98 -9.94 -2.09
CA GLY A 133 5.50 -10.68 -3.26
C GLY A 133 4.11 -11.26 -3.06
N LEU A 134 3.54 -11.78 -4.13
CA LEU A 134 2.29 -12.54 -4.06
C LEU A 134 2.56 -14.00 -3.66
N ALA A 135 1.71 -14.55 -2.81
CA ALA A 135 1.74 -15.97 -2.47
C ALA A 135 1.31 -16.84 -3.67
N SER A 136 1.67 -18.10 -3.67
CA SER A 136 1.28 -19.06 -4.73
C SER A 136 -0.23 -19.26 -4.86
N THR A 137 -0.99 -18.88 -3.84
CA THR A 137 -2.47 -18.91 -3.85
C THR A 137 -3.10 -17.74 -4.60
N SER A 138 -2.34 -16.70 -4.94
CA SER A 138 -2.82 -15.60 -5.79
C SER A 138 -2.95 -16.06 -7.24
N ARG A 139 -4.08 -15.72 -7.86
CA ARG A 139 -4.40 -16.10 -9.24
C ARG A 139 -4.58 -14.87 -10.14
N GLY A 140 -3.67 -13.90 -10.04
CA GLY A 140 -3.72 -12.70 -10.88
C GLY A 140 -3.90 -11.38 -10.12
N GLY A 141 -3.74 -11.38 -8.79
CA GLY A 141 -3.73 -10.16 -8.00
C GLY A 141 -2.57 -9.23 -8.33
N SER A 142 -2.68 -7.99 -7.90
CA SER A 142 -1.61 -6.99 -7.98
C SER A 142 -1.56 -6.17 -6.69
N VAL A 143 -0.36 -5.94 -6.17
CA VAL A 143 -0.19 -5.29 -4.86
C VAL A 143 0.95 -4.29 -4.86
N GLN A 144 0.88 -3.35 -3.93
CA GLN A 144 1.96 -2.43 -3.63
C GLN A 144 2.36 -2.58 -2.16
N PHE A 145 3.66 -2.74 -1.90
CA PHE A 145 4.21 -2.80 -0.54
C PHE A 145 4.60 -1.40 -0.09
N VAL A 146 4.14 -1.01 1.10
CA VAL A 146 4.40 0.31 1.67
C VAL A 146 4.83 0.15 3.11
N VAL A 147 5.85 0.88 3.52
CA VAL A 147 6.32 0.90 4.90
C VAL A 147 6.33 2.33 5.43
N HIS A 148 5.83 2.51 6.65
CA HIS A 148 5.89 3.78 7.36
C HIS A 148 6.60 3.61 8.72
N SER A 149 7.25 4.67 9.19
CA SER A 149 7.87 4.78 10.52
C SER A 149 6.95 5.39 11.59
N SER A 150 5.85 5.97 11.16
CA SER A 150 4.79 6.54 12.00
C SER A 150 3.44 6.06 11.50
N ARG A 151 2.39 6.28 12.30
CA ARG A 151 1.04 5.87 11.92
C ARG A 151 0.60 6.52 10.62
N PRO A 152 0.40 5.76 9.53
CA PRO A 152 -0.10 6.33 8.31
C PRO A 152 -1.51 6.87 8.53
N VAL A 153 -1.80 8.04 7.98
CA VAL A 153 -3.18 8.46 7.80
C VAL A 153 -3.75 7.55 6.71
N VAL A 154 -4.36 6.45 7.13
CA VAL A 154 -5.11 5.59 6.22
C VAL A 154 -6.38 6.36 5.88
N ILE A 155 -6.37 7.03 4.75
CA ILE A 155 -7.60 7.49 4.14
C ILE A 155 -8.35 6.22 3.78
N ALA A 156 -9.32 5.86 4.61
CA ALA A 156 -10.12 4.65 4.41
C ALA A 156 -10.81 4.75 3.05
N GLY A 157 -10.41 3.94 2.12
CA GLY A 157 -11.06 3.89 0.81
C GLY A 157 -10.25 3.34 -0.32
N SER A 158 -10.15 2.05 -0.41
CA SER A 158 -10.19 1.34 -1.68
C SER A 158 -10.39 -0.14 -1.35
N GLY A 159 -11.54 -0.71 -1.70
CA GLY A 159 -11.78 -2.15 -1.61
C GLY A 159 -12.95 -2.61 -0.75
N GLY A 160 -13.85 -1.75 -0.35
CA GLY A 160 -15.16 -2.20 0.11
C GLY A 160 -16.05 -2.45 -1.10
N LYS A 161 -16.63 -3.65 -1.24
CA LYS A 161 -17.78 -3.85 -2.13
C LYS A 161 -18.83 -2.81 -1.75
N GLU A 162 -19.06 -1.84 -2.62
CA GLU A 162 -20.14 -0.89 -2.46
C GLU A 162 -21.47 -1.65 -2.58
N GLY A 163 -22.05 -1.96 -1.43
CA GLY A 163 -23.46 -2.33 -1.37
C GLY A 163 -24.33 -1.06 -1.52
N PRO A 164 -25.59 -1.18 -1.91
CA PRO A 164 -26.49 -0.04 -2.15
C PRO A 164 -26.71 0.88 -0.92
N HIS A 165 -26.13 0.57 0.22
CA HIS A 165 -26.20 1.33 1.48
C HIS A 165 -24.80 1.70 2.07
N ALA A 166 -23.72 1.59 1.28
CA ALA A 166 -22.41 2.01 1.73
C ALA A 166 -22.39 3.51 2.01
N LYS A 167 -21.86 3.92 3.17
CA LYS A 167 -21.61 5.34 3.45
C LYS A 167 -20.64 5.91 2.41
N PRO A 168 -20.85 7.14 1.92
CA PRO A 168 -19.94 7.75 0.95
C PRO A 168 -18.51 7.67 1.43
N ASN A 169 -17.63 7.12 0.59
CA ASN A 169 -16.21 7.06 0.88
C ASN A 169 -15.62 8.47 0.77
N ALA A 170 -15.09 9.00 1.87
CA ALA A 170 -14.53 10.35 1.92
C ALA A 170 -13.42 10.58 0.88
N SER A 171 -12.62 9.54 0.55
CA SER A 171 -11.56 9.67 -0.46
C SER A 171 -12.12 9.71 -1.89
N VAL A 172 -13.18 8.96 -2.17
CA VAL A 172 -13.90 9.04 -3.45
C VAL A 172 -14.55 10.40 -3.59
N LEU A 173 -15.21 10.89 -2.53
CA LEU A 173 -15.80 12.22 -2.51
C LEU A 173 -14.74 13.31 -2.75
N LEU A 174 -13.59 13.22 -2.06
CA LEU A 174 -12.48 14.17 -2.23
C LEU A 174 -11.92 14.13 -3.66
N SER A 175 -11.78 12.94 -4.25
CA SER A 175 -11.35 12.78 -5.63
C SER A 175 -12.35 13.41 -6.61
N HIS A 176 -13.65 13.23 -6.39
CA HIS A 176 -14.69 13.85 -7.21
C HIS A 176 -14.69 15.38 -7.07
N VAL A 177 -14.54 15.90 -5.85
CA VAL A 177 -14.44 17.34 -5.59
C VAL A 177 -13.20 17.92 -6.27
N ALA A 178 -12.05 17.24 -6.19
CA ALA A 178 -10.82 17.69 -6.83
C ALA A 178 -10.95 17.68 -8.36
N VAL A 179 -11.50 16.63 -8.94
CA VAL A 179 -11.77 16.58 -10.40
C VAL A 179 -12.72 17.68 -10.82
N LYS A 180 -13.83 17.88 -10.06
CA LYS A 180 -14.77 18.96 -10.35
C LYS A 180 -14.09 20.33 -10.28
N ALA A 181 -13.26 20.59 -9.27
CA ALA A 181 -12.53 21.85 -9.16
C ALA A 181 -11.60 22.09 -10.35
N LEU A 182 -10.86 21.05 -10.81
CA LEU A 182 -10.02 21.14 -12.01
C LEU A 182 -10.84 21.46 -13.26
N VAL A 183 -12.03 20.87 -13.40
CA VAL A 183 -12.95 21.15 -14.50
C VAL A 183 -13.47 22.58 -14.44
N ASP A 184 -13.95 23.01 -13.28
CA ASP A 184 -14.50 24.36 -13.07
C ASP A 184 -13.45 25.46 -13.30
N LEU A 185 -12.19 25.20 -12.94
CA LEU A 185 -11.04 26.07 -13.16
C LEU A 185 -10.49 26.01 -14.59
N ARG A 186 -11.00 25.12 -15.43
CA ARG A 186 -10.46 24.82 -16.78
C ARG A 186 -8.94 24.59 -16.78
N ALA A 187 -8.45 23.83 -15.80
CA ALA A 187 -7.03 23.59 -15.57
C ALA A 187 -6.46 22.52 -16.54
N SER A 188 -6.71 22.64 -17.84
CA SER A 188 -6.32 21.67 -18.86
C SER A 188 -4.80 21.48 -18.93
N GLU A 189 -4.02 22.57 -18.89
CA GLU A 189 -2.55 22.50 -18.94
C GLU A 189 -1.97 21.72 -17.76
N VAL A 190 -2.46 22.00 -16.54
CA VAL A 190 -2.02 21.28 -15.33
C VAL A 190 -2.38 19.79 -15.40
N CYS A 191 -3.53 19.47 -15.98
CA CYS A 191 -3.96 18.08 -16.17
C CYS A 191 -3.11 17.37 -17.23
N LEU A 192 -2.76 18.02 -18.34
CA LEU A 192 -1.88 17.48 -19.37
C LEU A 192 -0.48 17.22 -18.82
N GLU A 193 0.09 18.17 -18.07
CA GLU A 193 1.38 17.98 -17.40
C GLU A 193 1.34 16.78 -16.41
N ALA A 194 0.26 16.64 -15.66
CA ALA A 194 0.09 15.51 -14.75
C ALA A 194 0.01 14.16 -15.49
N VAL A 195 -0.60 14.11 -16.67
CA VAL A 195 -0.63 12.91 -17.52
C VAL A 195 0.77 12.56 -17.98
N ASN A 196 1.52 13.53 -18.49
CA ASN A 196 2.88 13.34 -19.01
C ASN A 196 3.87 12.92 -17.88
N THR A 197 3.61 13.28 -16.64
CA THR A 197 4.44 12.90 -15.47
C THR A 197 3.98 11.59 -14.79
N GLY A 198 3.06 10.85 -15.40
CA GLY A 198 2.58 9.56 -14.90
C GLY A 198 1.55 9.63 -13.76
N ARG A 199 1.03 10.80 -13.42
CA ARG A 199 -0.04 11.03 -12.42
C ARG A 199 -1.42 11.10 -13.08
N SER A 200 -1.76 10.11 -13.86
CA SER A 200 -2.72 10.23 -14.96
C SER A 200 -4.20 10.02 -14.65
N SER A 201 -4.59 9.19 -13.68
CA SER A 201 -6.00 8.73 -13.60
C SER A 201 -7.01 9.86 -13.35
N GLY A 202 -6.79 10.69 -12.34
CA GLY A 202 -7.67 11.83 -12.02
C GLY A 202 -7.57 12.95 -13.06
N ALA A 203 -6.38 13.19 -13.59
CA ALA A 203 -6.13 14.20 -14.61
C ALA A 203 -6.82 13.87 -15.93
N LEU A 204 -6.71 12.63 -16.40
CA LEU A 204 -7.42 12.13 -17.60
C LEU A 204 -8.94 12.25 -17.44
N TRP A 205 -9.46 11.96 -16.25
CA TRP A 205 -10.89 12.10 -16.01
C TRP A 205 -11.34 13.57 -16.02
N ALA A 206 -10.57 14.47 -15.42
CA ALA A 206 -10.84 15.91 -15.48
C ALA A 206 -10.80 16.43 -16.94
N LEU A 207 -9.78 16.07 -17.71
CA LEU A 207 -9.68 16.44 -19.13
C LEU A 207 -10.87 15.97 -19.95
N ARG A 208 -11.32 14.72 -19.74
CA ARG A 208 -12.50 14.18 -20.41
C ARG A 208 -13.78 14.97 -20.10
N LEU A 209 -13.92 15.50 -18.89
CA LEU A 209 -15.10 16.25 -18.47
C LEU A 209 -15.06 17.73 -18.91
N MET A 210 -13.89 18.27 -19.22
CA MET A 210 -13.74 19.66 -19.67
C MET A 210 -14.30 19.92 -21.07
N HIS A 211 -14.39 18.88 -21.92
CA HIS A 211 -14.81 18.97 -23.31
C HIS A 211 -14.05 20.06 -24.11
N ASP A 212 -12.77 20.28 -23.79
CA ASP A 212 -11.93 21.30 -24.42
C ASP A 212 -11.26 20.73 -25.69
N PRO A 213 -11.50 21.28 -26.88
CA PRO A 213 -10.87 20.81 -28.12
C PRO A 213 -9.34 20.87 -28.10
N GLY A 214 -8.74 21.82 -27.37
CA GLY A 214 -7.28 21.94 -27.22
C GLY A 214 -6.65 20.76 -26.46
N VAL A 215 -7.42 20.04 -25.63
CA VAL A 215 -6.96 18.86 -24.90
C VAL A 215 -6.59 17.71 -25.84
N VAL A 216 -7.32 17.55 -26.93
CA VAL A 216 -7.07 16.46 -27.89
C VAL A 216 -5.67 16.60 -28.50
N GLN A 217 -5.28 17.81 -28.90
CA GLN A 217 -3.95 18.06 -29.42
C GLN A 217 -2.86 17.81 -28.40
N GLY A 218 -3.04 18.30 -27.16
CA GLY A 218 -2.07 18.10 -26.08
C GLY A 218 -1.92 16.66 -25.57
N LEU A 219 -2.82 15.74 -25.95
CA LEU A 219 -2.69 14.30 -25.66
C LEU A 219 -2.03 13.53 -26.82
N MET A 220 -1.90 14.16 -27.99
CA MET A 220 -1.29 13.54 -29.18
C MET A 220 0.17 13.94 -29.36
N ASP A 221 0.62 15.02 -28.75
CA ASP A 221 2.00 15.50 -28.71
C ASP A 221 2.80 14.77 -27.61
#